data_c953c0106da03279d6ac60ab511a56da
#
_entry.id   c953c0106da03279d6ac60ab511a56da
#
_cell.length_a   1.000
_cell.length_b   1.000
_cell.length_c   1.000
_cell.angle_alpha   90.00
_cell.angle_beta   90.00
_cell.angle_gamma   90.00
#
_symmetry.space_group_name_H-M   'P 1'
#
loop_
_entity.id
_entity.type
_entity.pdbx_description
1 polymer ?
#
loop_
_entity_poly.entity_id
_entity_poly.type
_entity_poly.pdbx_seq_one_letter_code
_entity_poly.pdbx_strand_id
1 'polypeptide(L)'
;MIISVLPAPRATARAVTDASATAWALAARDGDPHAAEHFVRALHGDVLRYVAHLSGDPQTAQDLAQDTFVRAFASLSRFEGRASARTWLLSIARRAVADSFRRAAARPRQADTHDWQAAMERAQPRGLPGFDDGVALLDLLEALPDERREAFVLTQIVGLSYDDAARFIGCPIGTVRSRVGRARAALERLLVEADCPAVRAA
;
A
#
# COMPACT_ATOMS: atom_id res chain seq x y z
N MET A 1 0.62 29.57 13.47
CA MET A 1 1.82 28.92 13.99
C MET A 1 1.41 27.74 14.87
N ILE A 2 1.12 26.60 14.28
CA ILE A 2 1.15 25.28 14.95
C ILE A 2 1.36 24.28 13.81
N ILE A 3 2.62 24.12 13.40
CA ILE A 3 3.05 22.97 12.60
C ILE A 3 3.42 21.91 13.63
N SER A 4 2.45 21.13 14.08
CA SER A 4 2.71 19.97 14.92
C SER A 4 2.93 18.76 14.03
N VAL A 5 4.19 18.61 13.64
CA VAL A 5 4.93 17.32 13.57
C VAL A 5 4.04 16.11 13.32
N LEU A 6 4.04 15.63 12.07
CA LEU A 6 3.77 14.23 11.79
C LEU A 6 4.69 13.37 12.69
N PRO A 7 4.14 12.54 13.58
CA PRO A 7 4.95 11.77 14.49
C PRO A 7 5.88 10.85 13.69
N ALA A 8 7.14 10.84 14.07
CA ALA A 8 8.12 9.88 13.56
C ALA A 8 7.55 8.45 13.68
N PRO A 9 7.76 7.56 12.70
CA PRO A 9 7.23 6.21 12.75
C PRO A 9 7.70 5.54 14.03
N ARG A 10 6.76 4.98 14.78
CA ARG A 10 7.00 4.19 15.98
C ARG A 10 7.73 2.89 15.58
N ALA A 11 9.02 3.00 15.30
CA ALA A 11 9.86 1.91 14.81
C ALA A 11 9.87 0.69 15.75
N THR A 12 9.81 0.89 17.06
CA THR A 12 9.93 -0.18 18.05
C THR A 12 8.66 -1.05 18.16
N ALA A 13 7.48 -0.46 18.20
CA ALA A 13 6.22 -1.22 18.29
C ALA A 13 5.93 -2.01 16.99
N ARG A 14 6.39 -1.50 15.86
CA ARG A 14 6.20 -2.14 14.55
C ARG A 14 7.22 -3.23 14.25
N ALA A 15 8.45 -3.13 14.77
CA ALA A 15 9.45 -4.20 14.70
C ALA A 15 8.98 -5.46 15.44
N VAL A 16 8.35 -5.32 16.60
CA VAL A 16 7.72 -6.42 17.33
C VAL A 16 6.57 -7.04 16.50
N THR A 17 5.78 -6.22 15.83
CA THR A 17 4.68 -6.70 14.97
C THR A 17 5.19 -7.49 13.77
N ASP A 18 6.30 -7.10 13.15
CA ASP A 18 6.90 -7.83 12.02
C ASP A 18 7.47 -9.20 12.44
N ALA A 19 8.13 -9.26 13.58
CA ALA A 19 8.62 -10.52 14.13
C ALA A 19 7.45 -11.47 14.47
N SER A 20 6.38 -10.94 15.08
CA SER A 20 5.18 -11.71 15.39
C SER A 20 4.47 -12.21 14.13
N ALA A 21 4.31 -11.35 13.11
CA ALA A 21 3.70 -11.74 11.84
C ALA A 21 4.52 -12.83 11.12
N THR A 22 5.86 -12.76 11.22
CA THR A 22 6.75 -13.78 10.66
C THR A 22 6.63 -15.09 11.43
N ALA A 23 6.56 -15.06 12.76
CA ALA A 23 6.35 -16.24 13.58
C ALA A 23 4.99 -16.91 13.26
N TRP A 24 3.91 -16.14 13.11
CA TRP A 24 2.61 -16.65 12.70
C TRP A 24 2.62 -17.26 11.30
N ALA A 25 3.30 -16.64 10.34
CA ALA A 25 3.44 -17.23 9.00
C ALA A 25 4.16 -18.59 9.03
N LEU A 26 5.20 -18.72 9.85
CA LEU A 26 5.94 -19.98 10.02
C LEU A 26 5.07 -21.04 10.71
N ALA A 27 4.36 -20.69 11.78
CA ALA A 27 3.45 -21.60 12.47
C ALA A 27 2.27 -22.03 11.56
N ALA A 28 1.72 -21.11 10.77
CA ALA A 28 0.69 -21.40 9.77
C ALA A 28 1.20 -22.35 8.67
N ARG A 29 2.45 -22.18 8.23
CA ARG A 29 3.11 -23.12 7.31
C ARG A 29 3.16 -24.53 7.88
N ASP A 30 3.38 -24.64 9.17
CA ASP A 30 3.50 -25.93 9.88
C ASP A 30 2.13 -26.49 10.28
N GLY A 31 1.02 -25.85 9.85
CA GLY A 31 -0.34 -26.36 9.94
C GLY A 31 -1.19 -25.76 11.08
N ASP A 32 -0.75 -24.71 11.78
CA ASP A 32 -1.54 -24.03 12.79
C ASP A 32 -2.59 -23.09 12.18
N PRO A 33 -3.91 -23.39 12.26
CA PRO A 33 -4.96 -22.57 11.68
C PRO A 33 -5.15 -21.24 12.45
N HIS A 34 -4.88 -21.19 13.75
CA HIS A 34 -4.98 -19.97 14.53
C HIS A 34 -3.84 -18.99 14.17
N ALA A 35 -2.65 -19.52 13.93
CA ALA A 35 -1.54 -18.70 13.43
C ALA A 35 -1.83 -18.12 12.02
N ALA A 36 -2.49 -18.89 11.16
CA ALA A 36 -2.95 -18.41 9.86
C ALA A 36 -3.92 -17.23 9.99
N GLU A 37 -4.89 -17.32 10.90
CA GLU A 37 -5.83 -16.23 11.16
C GLU A 37 -5.12 -14.98 11.73
N HIS A 38 -4.20 -15.15 12.66
CA HIS A 38 -3.41 -14.04 13.21
C HIS A 38 -2.54 -13.38 12.13
N PHE A 39 -1.91 -14.18 11.27
CA PHE A 39 -1.11 -13.68 10.15
C PHE A 39 -1.95 -12.80 9.20
N VAL A 40 -3.13 -13.28 8.78
CA VAL A 40 -4.04 -12.49 7.93
C VAL A 40 -4.46 -11.21 8.64
N ARG A 41 -4.97 -11.29 9.86
CA ARG A 41 -5.46 -10.13 10.63
C ARG A 41 -4.38 -9.07 10.81
N ALA A 42 -3.14 -9.48 11.05
CA ALA A 42 -2.02 -8.56 11.27
C ALA A 42 -1.61 -7.80 10.00
N LEU A 43 -1.69 -8.42 8.82
CA LEU A 43 -1.14 -7.87 7.59
C LEU A 43 -2.19 -7.44 6.56
N HIS A 44 -3.47 -7.76 6.76
CA HIS A 44 -4.55 -7.41 5.83
C HIS A 44 -4.58 -5.92 5.51
N GLY A 45 -4.54 -5.06 6.55
CA GLY A 45 -4.56 -3.61 6.35
C GLY A 45 -3.34 -3.07 5.58
N ASP A 46 -2.17 -3.67 5.78
CA ASP A 46 -0.94 -3.27 5.08
C ASP A 46 -1.01 -3.67 3.59
N VAL A 47 -1.48 -4.89 3.30
CA VAL A 47 -1.72 -5.37 1.93
C VAL A 47 -2.75 -4.50 1.24
N LEU A 48 -3.89 -4.26 1.88
CA LEU A 48 -4.97 -3.45 1.30
C LEU A 48 -4.48 -2.03 0.94
N ARG A 49 -3.78 -1.35 1.85
CA ARG A 49 -3.21 -0.02 1.57
C ARG A 49 -2.22 -0.04 0.41
N TYR A 50 -1.38 -1.07 0.36
CA TYR A 50 -0.38 -1.19 -0.69
C TYR A 50 -1.00 -1.45 -2.07
N VAL A 51 -1.95 -2.39 -2.17
CA VAL A 51 -2.61 -2.69 -3.44
C VAL A 51 -3.54 -1.57 -3.89
N ALA A 52 -4.20 -0.85 -2.97
CA ALA A 52 -4.99 0.35 -3.29
C ALA A 52 -4.12 1.43 -3.92
N HIS A 53 -2.94 1.66 -3.35
CA HIS A 53 -1.96 2.58 -3.93
C HIS A 53 -1.51 2.16 -5.34
N LEU A 54 -1.29 0.86 -5.58
CA LEU A 54 -0.81 0.37 -6.87
C LEU A 54 -1.91 0.31 -7.94
N SER A 55 -3.16 0.01 -7.55
CA SER A 55 -4.28 -0.14 -8.48
C SER A 55 -4.98 1.18 -8.80
N GLY A 56 -4.88 2.18 -7.91
CA GLY A 56 -5.61 3.45 -8.02
C GLY A 56 -7.13 3.32 -7.84
N ASP A 57 -7.64 2.11 -7.54
CA ASP A 57 -9.08 1.84 -7.40
C ASP A 57 -9.37 1.02 -6.13
N PRO A 58 -10.13 1.59 -5.17
CA PRO A 58 -10.45 0.91 -3.91
C PRO A 58 -11.23 -0.40 -4.07
N GLN A 59 -12.08 -0.53 -5.08
CA GLN A 59 -12.86 -1.75 -5.31
C GLN A 59 -11.95 -2.88 -5.80
N THR A 60 -11.12 -2.60 -6.80
CA THR A 60 -10.10 -3.54 -7.30
C THR A 60 -9.09 -3.91 -6.20
N ALA A 61 -8.82 -2.99 -5.27
CA ALA A 61 -7.89 -3.24 -4.17
C ALA A 61 -8.37 -4.36 -3.23
N GLN A 62 -9.66 -4.48 -2.96
CA GLN A 62 -10.20 -5.56 -2.12
C GLN A 62 -9.99 -6.93 -2.76
N ASP A 63 -10.30 -7.05 -4.04
CA ASP A 63 -10.13 -8.30 -4.80
C ASP A 63 -8.64 -8.68 -4.89
N LEU A 64 -7.76 -7.71 -5.12
CA LEU A 64 -6.31 -7.92 -5.18
C LEU A 64 -5.72 -8.28 -3.81
N ALA A 65 -6.24 -7.72 -2.73
CA ALA A 65 -5.83 -8.11 -1.39
C ALA A 65 -6.21 -9.57 -1.11
N GLN A 66 -7.43 -9.98 -1.46
CA GLN A 66 -7.87 -11.37 -1.32
C GLN A 66 -7.02 -12.32 -2.18
N ASP A 67 -6.81 -12.01 -3.48
CA ASP A 67 -5.95 -12.80 -4.39
C ASP A 67 -4.53 -12.93 -3.84
N THR A 68 -4.01 -11.85 -3.23
CA THR A 68 -2.70 -11.85 -2.58
C THR A 68 -2.62 -12.90 -1.46
N PHE A 69 -3.60 -12.97 -0.57
CA PHE A 69 -3.62 -13.97 0.51
C PHE A 69 -3.82 -15.39 -0.03
N VAL A 70 -4.66 -15.59 -1.03
CA VAL A 70 -4.83 -16.90 -1.69
C VAL A 70 -3.48 -17.37 -2.24
N ARG A 71 -2.75 -16.53 -2.97
CA ARG A 71 -1.41 -16.85 -3.49
C ARG A 71 -0.38 -17.05 -2.38
N ALA A 72 -0.48 -16.28 -1.30
CA ALA A 72 0.39 -16.43 -0.15
C ALA A 72 0.21 -17.82 0.47
N PHE A 73 -1.01 -18.24 0.75
CA PHE A 73 -1.28 -19.56 1.29
C PHE A 73 -0.86 -20.69 0.36
N ALA A 74 -1.07 -20.56 -0.95
CA ALA A 74 -0.61 -21.53 -1.94
C ALA A 74 0.93 -21.67 -1.98
N SER A 75 1.67 -20.64 -1.57
CA SER A 75 3.14 -20.62 -1.55
C SER A 75 3.75 -20.68 -0.14
N LEU A 76 2.92 -20.76 0.90
CA LEU A 76 3.34 -20.67 2.30
C LEU A 76 4.32 -21.78 2.71
N SER A 77 4.17 -22.98 2.14
CA SER A 77 5.09 -24.11 2.34
C SER A 77 6.55 -23.82 1.96
N ARG A 78 6.78 -22.82 1.12
CA ARG A 78 8.12 -22.38 0.67
C ARG A 78 8.63 -21.16 1.46
N PHE A 79 7.84 -20.62 2.38
CA PHE A 79 8.25 -19.47 3.17
C PHE A 79 9.21 -19.93 4.27
N GLU A 80 10.46 -19.43 4.22
CA GLU A 80 11.54 -19.83 5.14
C GLU A 80 11.84 -18.76 6.20
N GLY A 81 11.16 -17.62 6.19
CA GLY A 81 11.40 -16.54 7.14
C GLY A 81 12.69 -15.75 6.91
N ARG A 82 13.37 -15.90 5.76
CA ARG A 82 14.59 -15.12 5.44
C ARG A 82 14.33 -13.61 5.33
N ALA A 83 13.14 -13.23 4.91
CA ALA A 83 12.62 -11.87 4.96
C ALA A 83 11.44 -11.83 5.92
N SER A 84 11.04 -10.63 6.38
CA SER A 84 9.82 -10.51 7.15
C SER A 84 8.61 -11.00 6.34
N ALA A 85 7.64 -11.61 7.03
CA ALA A 85 6.41 -12.08 6.37
C ALA A 85 5.68 -10.93 5.65
N ARG A 86 5.77 -9.70 6.17
CA ARG A 86 5.25 -8.50 5.52
C ARG A 86 5.92 -8.24 4.18
N THR A 87 7.25 -8.17 4.13
CA THR A 87 8.02 -7.96 2.89
C THR A 87 7.73 -9.05 1.86
N TRP A 88 7.68 -10.32 2.29
CA TRP A 88 7.33 -11.44 1.44
C TRP A 88 5.92 -11.31 0.87
N LEU A 89 4.92 -11.01 1.71
CA LEU A 89 3.53 -10.85 1.30
C LEU A 89 3.34 -9.67 0.34
N LEU A 90 3.99 -8.54 0.57
CA LEU A 90 3.95 -7.39 -0.34
C LEU A 90 4.57 -7.70 -1.70
N SER A 91 5.58 -8.57 -1.75
CA SER A 91 6.14 -9.03 -3.03
C SER A 91 5.15 -9.86 -3.84
N ILE A 92 4.27 -10.62 -3.17
CA ILE A 92 3.17 -11.35 -3.79
C ILE A 92 2.09 -10.37 -4.27
N ALA A 93 1.74 -9.39 -3.44
CA ALA A 93 0.79 -8.33 -3.77
C ALA A 93 1.19 -7.56 -5.04
N ARG A 94 2.46 -7.14 -5.13
CA ARG A 94 3.00 -6.46 -6.31
C ARG A 94 2.84 -7.29 -7.59
N ARG A 95 3.08 -8.60 -7.52
CA ARG A 95 2.89 -9.52 -8.65
C ARG A 95 1.42 -9.67 -9.00
N ALA A 96 0.53 -9.78 -8.00
CA ALA A 96 -0.91 -9.89 -8.23
C ALA A 96 -1.45 -8.66 -8.98
N VAL A 97 -1.02 -7.46 -8.59
CA VAL A 97 -1.37 -6.21 -9.28
C VAL A 97 -0.83 -6.20 -10.72
N ALA A 98 0.45 -6.53 -10.93
CA ALA A 98 1.04 -6.58 -12.26
C ALA A 98 0.32 -7.59 -13.17
N ASP A 99 -0.08 -8.76 -12.63
CA ASP A 99 -0.86 -9.76 -13.35
C ASP A 99 -2.27 -9.26 -13.69
N SER A 100 -2.90 -8.48 -12.82
CA SER A 100 -4.21 -7.86 -13.06
C SER A 100 -4.16 -6.89 -14.24
N PHE A 101 -3.17 -5.99 -14.24
CA PHE A 101 -2.98 -5.06 -15.36
C PHE A 101 -2.70 -5.79 -16.69
N ARG A 102 -1.85 -6.82 -16.67
CA ARG A 102 -1.60 -7.63 -17.88
C ARG A 102 -2.86 -8.30 -18.40
N ARG A 103 -3.69 -8.85 -17.51
CA ARG A 103 -4.98 -9.47 -17.89
C ARG A 103 -5.96 -8.44 -18.44
N ALA A 104 -6.03 -7.26 -17.84
CA ALA A 104 -6.87 -6.16 -18.33
C ALA A 104 -6.43 -5.68 -19.72
N ALA A 105 -5.12 -5.54 -19.95
CA ALA A 105 -4.57 -5.17 -21.26
C ALA A 105 -4.77 -6.23 -22.34
N ALA A 106 -4.80 -7.51 -21.97
CA ALA A 106 -5.01 -8.63 -22.89
C ALA A 106 -6.48 -8.89 -23.23
N ARG A 107 -7.44 -8.31 -22.50
CA ARG A 107 -8.88 -8.39 -22.84
C ARG A 107 -9.15 -7.49 -24.05
N PRO A 108 -9.78 -8.01 -25.14
CA PRO A 108 -10.29 -7.16 -26.21
C PRO A 108 -11.24 -6.13 -25.60
N ARG A 109 -11.06 -4.87 -25.94
CA ARG A 109 -12.00 -3.80 -25.58
C ARG A 109 -13.34 -4.13 -26.25
N GLN A 110 -14.23 -4.83 -25.56
CA GLN A 110 -15.63 -4.74 -25.87
C GLN A 110 -16.06 -3.31 -25.52
N ALA A 111 -16.42 -2.58 -26.57
CA ALA A 111 -16.92 -1.23 -26.48
C ALA A 111 -18.34 -1.26 -25.88
N ASP A 112 -18.47 -1.29 -24.57
CA ASP A 112 -19.69 -0.91 -23.88
C ASP A 112 -19.54 0.53 -23.38
N THR A 113 -19.92 1.46 -24.27
CA THR A 113 -19.81 2.91 -24.11
C THR A 113 -20.92 3.48 -23.21
N HIS A 114 -21.72 2.66 -22.53
CA HIS A 114 -22.93 3.16 -21.84
C HIS A 114 -22.97 3.04 -20.32
N ASP A 115 -21.96 2.51 -19.62
CA ASP A 115 -22.10 2.27 -18.18
C ASP A 115 -21.00 2.87 -17.28
N TRP A 116 -20.09 3.69 -17.82
CA TRP A 116 -19.03 4.27 -17.01
C TRP A 116 -19.54 5.37 -16.06
N GLN A 117 -20.57 6.14 -16.45
CA GLN A 117 -21.18 7.15 -15.57
C GLN A 117 -21.96 6.51 -14.43
N ALA A 118 -22.72 5.45 -14.72
CA ALA A 118 -23.42 4.67 -13.69
C ALA A 118 -22.46 3.86 -12.79
N ALA A 119 -21.29 3.47 -13.28
CA ALA A 119 -20.24 2.85 -12.48
C ALA A 119 -19.55 3.87 -11.56
N MET A 120 -19.32 5.09 -12.01
CA MET A 120 -18.80 6.19 -11.17
C MET A 120 -19.76 6.62 -10.08
N GLU A 121 -21.08 6.69 -10.37
CA GLU A 121 -22.07 7.02 -9.35
C GLU A 121 -22.29 5.91 -8.31
N ARG A 122 -22.12 4.64 -8.69
CA ARG A 122 -22.17 3.48 -7.79
C ARG A 122 -20.88 3.29 -6.96
N ALA A 123 -19.76 3.78 -7.46
CA ALA A 123 -18.45 3.69 -6.78
C ALA A 123 -18.21 4.77 -5.72
N GLN A 124 -19.18 5.64 -5.42
CA GLN A 124 -19.11 6.56 -4.30
C GLN A 124 -19.54 5.86 -2.99
N PRO A 125 -18.61 5.36 -2.16
CA PRO A 125 -18.93 4.91 -0.82
C PRO A 125 -19.23 6.15 0.04
N ARG A 126 -20.49 6.37 0.32
CA ARG A 126 -20.93 7.43 1.22
C ARG A 126 -20.81 6.93 2.66
N GLY A 127 -20.00 7.61 3.47
CA GLY A 127 -20.19 7.63 4.91
C GLY A 127 -19.35 6.70 5.77
N LEU A 128 -18.12 6.34 5.38
CA LEU A 128 -17.15 5.79 6.34
C LEU A 128 -16.23 6.94 6.82
N PRO A 129 -16.12 7.19 8.15
CA PRO A 129 -15.17 8.15 8.68
C PRO A 129 -13.74 7.77 8.26
N GLY A 130 -13.03 8.68 7.57
CA GLY A 130 -11.66 8.46 7.07
C GLY A 130 -11.56 8.07 5.59
N PHE A 131 -12.66 7.91 4.85
CA PHE A 131 -12.62 7.58 3.43
C PHE A 131 -12.25 8.79 2.56
N ASP A 132 -12.82 9.96 2.87
CA ASP A 132 -12.50 11.22 2.17
C ASP A 132 -11.03 11.62 2.38
N ASP A 133 -10.48 11.40 3.59
CA ASP A 133 -9.07 11.60 3.90
C ASP A 133 -8.17 10.63 3.11
N GLY A 134 -8.65 9.40 2.88
CA GLY A 134 -7.94 8.39 2.10
C GLY A 134 -7.84 8.72 0.61
N VAL A 135 -8.91 9.24 0.03
CA VAL A 135 -8.95 9.67 -1.39
C VAL A 135 -8.05 10.89 -1.59
N ALA A 136 -8.16 11.90 -0.73
CA ALA A 136 -7.32 13.09 -0.78
C ALA A 136 -5.80 12.73 -0.64
N LEU A 137 -5.48 11.75 0.20
CA LEU A 137 -4.10 11.27 0.33
C LEU A 137 -3.61 10.56 -0.94
N LEU A 138 -4.45 9.77 -1.60
CA LEU A 138 -4.10 9.09 -2.85
C LEU A 138 -3.82 10.11 -3.95
N ASP A 139 -4.67 11.14 -4.11
CA ASP A 139 -4.49 12.21 -5.08
C ASP A 139 -3.16 12.97 -4.86
N LEU A 140 -2.85 13.28 -3.59
CA LEU A 140 -1.57 13.92 -3.24
C LEU A 140 -0.36 13.02 -3.54
N LEU A 141 -0.50 11.71 -3.35
CA LEU A 141 0.55 10.76 -3.66
C LEU A 141 0.75 10.62 -5.18
N GLU A 142 -0.31 10.72 -5.99
CA GLU A 142 -0.22 10.68 -7.45
C GLU A 142 0.60 11.84 -8.03
N ALA A 143 0.64 12.98 -7.36
CA ALA A 143 1.48 14.11 -7.74
C ALA A 143 2.99 13.86 -7.55
N LEU A 144 3.38 12.79 -6.85
CA LEU A 144 4.77 12.42 -6.65
C LEU A 144 5.30 11.57 -7.82
N PRO A 145 6.59 11.74 -8.21
CA PRO A 145 7.26 10.79 -9.09
C PRO A 145 7.22 9.37 -8.51
N ASP A 146 6.99 8.37 -9.37
CA ASP A 146 6.74 6.97 -8.99
C ASP A 146 7.74 6.41 -7.98
N GLU A 147 9.04 6.64 -8.21
CA GLU A 147 10.08 6.16 -7.31
C GLU A 147 10.04 6.77 -5.90
N ARG A 148 9.63 8.04 -5.79
CA ARG A 148 9.48 8.73 -4.50
C ARG A 148 8.21 8.28 -3.81
N ARG A 149 7.13 8.12 -4.57
CA ARG A 149 5.83 7.62 -4.13
C ARG A 149 5.97 6.22 -3.56
N GLU A 150 6.60 5.29 -4.30
CA GLU A 150 6.82 3.91 -3.83
C GLU A 150 7.62 3.87 -2.52
N ALA A 151 8.75 4.59 -2.45
CA ALA A 151 9.56 4.63 -1.24
C ALA A 151 8.79 5.22 -0.04
N PHE A 152 7.97 6.25 -0.26
CA PHE A 152 7.15 6.88 0.76
C PHE A 152 6.04 5.92 1.24
N VAL A 153 5.29 5.33 0.33
CA VAL A 153 4.20 4.38 0.64
C VAL A 153 4.73 3.20 1.44
N LEU A 154 5.79 2.55 0.99
CA LEU A 154 6.37 1.40 1.67
C LEU A 154 6.83 1.73 3.10
N THR A 155 7.43 2.89 3.31
CA THR A 155 8.01 3.24 4.61
C THR A 155 7.05 3.97 5.55
N GLN A 156 6.22 4.88 5.04
CA GLN A 156 5.38 5.76 5.86
C GLN A 156 3.94 5.24 6.01
N ILE A 157 3.38 4.62 4.97
CA ILE A 157 2.00 4.13 4.97
C ILE A 157 1.93 2.66 5.36
N VAL A 158 2.72 1.82 4.71
CA VAL A 158 2.82 0.38 5.00
C VAL A 158 3.74 0.11 6.19
N GLY A 159 4.80 0.94 6.37
CA GLY A 159 5.71 0.97 7.50
C GLY A 159 6.79 -0.08 7.46
N LEU A 160 7.29 -0.42 6.32
CA LEU A 160 8.54 -1.15 6.22
C LEU A 160 9.69 -0.34 6.85
N SER A 161 10.68 -1.04 7.40
CA SER A 161 11.95 -0.42 7.72
C SER A 161 12.61 0.12 6.45
N TYR A 162 13.47 1.12 6.58
CA TYR A 162 14.22 1.64 5.41
C TYR A 162 15.09 0.56 4.75
N ASP A 163 15.58 -0.39 5.53
CA ASP A 163 16.38 -1.50 5.06
C ASP A 163 15.52 -2.52 4.30
N ASP A 164 14.35 -2.88 4.82
CA ASP A 164 13.41 -3.76 4.12
C ASP A 164 12.88 -3.12 2.83
N ALA A 165 12.56 -1.82 2.86
CA ALA A 165 12.16 -1.08 1.68
C ALA A 165 13.29 -1.02 0.63
N ALA A 166 14.55 -0.84 1.05
CA ALA A 166 15.70 -0.85 0.17
C ALA A 166 15.87 -2.21 -0.52
N ARG A 167 15.76 -3.29 0.24
CA ARG A 167 15.76 -4.67 -0.32
C ARG A 167 14.59 -4.93 -1.26
N PHE A 168 13.40 -4.46 -0.90
CA PHE A 168 12.18 -4.62 -1.68
C PHE A 168 12.24 -3.88 -3.03
N ILE A 169 12.70 -2.63 -3.03
CA ILE A 169 12.83 -1.79 -4.23
C ILE A 169 14.06 -2.19 -5.05
N GLY A 170 15.09 -2.77 -4.42
CA GLY A 170 16.35 -3.12 -5.06
C GLY A 170 17.30 -1.92 -5.21
N CYS A 171 17.35 -1.00 -4.23
CA CYS A 171 18.23 0.16 -4.25
C CYS A 171 18.92 0.37 -2.89
N PRO A 172 20.01 1.16 -2.82
CA PRO A 172 20.68 1.46 -1.56
C PRO A 172 19.77 2.15 -0.54
N ILE A 173 19.94 1.85 0.75
CA ILE A 173 19.15 2.46 1.84
C ILE A 173 19.24 4.01 1.85
N GLY A 174 20.38 4.58 1.46
CA GLY A 174 20.56 6.02 1.30
C GLY A 174 19.66 6.61 0.24
N THR A 175 19.41 5.86 -0.84
CA THR A 175 18.48 6.25 -1.91
C THR A 175 17.05 6.27 -1.40
N VAL A 176 16.62 5.25 -0.63
CA VAL A 176 15.29 5.24 0.00
C VAL A 176 15.11 6.45 0.92
N ARG A 177 16.09 6.72 1.79
CA ARG A 177 16.05 7.88 2.70
C ARG A 177 15.88 9.19 1.94
N SER A 178 16.65 9.40 0.87
CA SER A 178 16.59 10.62 0.07
C SER A 178 15.26 10.74 -0.69
N ARG A 179 14.72 9.63 -1.24
CA ARG A 179 13.41 9.59 -1.90
C ARG A 179 12.29 9.96 -0.93
N VAL A 180 12.29 9.38 0.27
CA VAL A 180 11.31 9.69 1.33
C VAL A 180 11.40 11.15 1.77
N GLY A 181 12.61 11.67 1.99
CA GLY A 181 12.79 13.08 2.35
C GLY A 181 12.26 14.05 1.29
N ARG A 182 12.55 13.77 0.01
CA ARG A 182 12.03 14.57 -1.12
C ARG A 182 10.51 14.42 -1.29
N ALA A 183 9.95 13.24 -1.04
CA ALA A 183 8.52 13.02 -1.07
C ALA A 183 7.81 13.86 0.01
N ARG A 184 8.32 13.84 1.25
CA ARG A 184 7.77 14.68 2.34
C ARG A 184 7.78 16.16 2.00
N ALA A 185 8.92 16.68 1.53
CA ALA A 185 9.03 18.09 1.16
C ALA A 185 8.09 18.48 -0.01
N ALA A 186 7.82 17.55 -0.93
CA ALA A 186 6.86 17.79 -2.00
C ALA A 186 5.41 17.80 -1.48
N LEU A 187 5.05 16.84 -0.63
CA LEU A 187 3.71 16.77 -0.03
C LEU A 187 3.42 17.96 0.87
N GLU A 188 4.40 18.41 1.67
CA GLU A 188 4.28 19.61 2.51
C GLU A 188 3.98 20.85 1.65
N ARG A 189 4.63 21.01 0.51
CA ARG A 189 4.35 22.13 -0.42
C ARG A 189 2.94 22.04 -0.99
N LEU A 190 2.51 20.88 -1.44
CA LEU A 190 1.18 20.68 -2.00
C LEU A 190 0.08 20.97 -0.96
N LEU A 191 0.28 20.60 0.31
CA LEU A 191 -0.64 20.89 1.39
C LEU A 191 -0.72 22.40 1.68
N VAL A 192 0.43 23.10 1.69
CA VAL A 192 0.46 24.56 1.88
C VAL A 192 -0.24 25.29 0.74
N GLU A 193 -0.03 24.84 -0.50
CA GLU A 193 -0.69 25.39 -1.69
C GLU A 193 -2.21 25.14 -1.67
N ALA A 194 -2.66 23.98 -1.17
CA ALA A 194 -4.07 23.66 -1.04
C ALA A 194 -4.77 24.48 0.07
N ASP A 195 -4.06 24.82 1.15
CA ASP A 195 -4.58 25.63 2.27
C ASP A 195 -4.57 27.16 1.98
N CYS A 196 -3.97 27.61 0.86
CA CYS A 196 -3.88 29.02 0.52
C CYS A 196 -5.09 29.46 -0.33
N PRO A 197 -6.09 30.19 0.21
CA PRO A 197 -7.32 30.54 -0.52
C PRO A 197 -7.13 31.55 -1.66
N ALA A 198 -5.92 32.02 -1.91
CA ALA A 198 -5.61 33.09 -2.87
C ALA A 198 -5.51 32.65 -4.34
N VAL A 199 -5.56 31.36 -4.70
CA VAL A 199 -5.39 30.87 -6.07
C VAL A 199 -6.71 30.51 -6.77
N ARG A 200 -7.86 30.62 -6.10
CA ARG A 200 -9.19 30.29 -6.71
C ARG A 200 -9.89 31.47 -7.39
N ALA A 201 -9.24 32.61 -7.55
CA ALA A 201 -9.81 33.80 -8.18
C ALA A 201 -8.84 34.40 -9.21
N ALA A 202 -8.63 33.70 -10.32
CA ALA A 202 -8.10 34.24 -11.55
C ALA A 202 -8.60 33.42 -12.75
#